data_d453158307cafe686a770409ceca5384
#
_entry.id   d453158307cafe686a770409ceca5384
#
_cell.length_a   1.000
_cell.length_b   1.000
_cell.length_c   1.000
_cell.angle_alpha   90.00
_cell.angle_beta   90.00
_cell.angle_gamma   90.00
#
_symmetry.space_group_name_H-M   'P 1'
#
loop_
_entity.id
_entity.type
_entity.pdbx_description
1 polymer ?
#
loop_
_entity_poly.entity_id
_entity_poly.type
_entity_poly.pdbx_seq_one_letter_code
_entity_poly.pdbx_strand_id
1 'polypeptide(L)'
;MIPNEKIKSIYLIAICGTGMASLAGLLQKSGYQVTGSDSNIYPPMSTLLQSSGIDIKPGYQRKNITQNIDQVVIGNAVSQDNQEVLAVQEKGIPYISFPEAINKFYLKNQKSLVVTGTHGKTTTTGLLSWVLHSAGKKPGFMVGGWMNNFDGNHAISKGDFFVSEGDEYDTAFFDKGPKFLHYNPFASILTGVEFDHADIYRDLEHVKDSFRNFVNIIHTDGFLLS
;
A
#
# COMPACT_ATOMS: atom_id res chain seq x y z
N MET A 1 -1.20 9.85 14.91
CA MET A 1 -2.41 9.02 14.66
C MET A 1 -2.56 8.11 15.87
N ILE A 2 -3.73 8.07 16.52
CA ILE A 2 -3.96 7.18 17.67
C ILE A 2 -4.35 5.81 17.09
N PRO A 3 -3.70 4.71 17.47
CA PRO A 3 -4.11 3.38 17.03
C PRO A 3 -5.60 3.16 17.31
N ASN A 4 -6.29 2.48 16.40
CA ASN A 4 -7.66 2.04 16.67
C ASN A 4 -7.61 1.13 17.91
N GLU A 5 -8.29 1.52 19.00
CA GLU A 5 -8.20 0.83 20.30
C GLU A 5 -8.48 -0.69 20.23
N LYS A 6 -9.15 -1.13 19.18
CA LYS A 6 -9.46 -2.55 18.95
C LYS A 6 -8.38 -3.34 18.17
N ILE A 7 -7.52 -2.66 17.41
CA ILE A 7 -6.48 -3.32 16.59
C ILE A 7 -5.12 -2.96 17.17
N LYS A 8 -4.38 -3.94 17.66
CA LYS A 8 -3.03 -3.78 18.19
C LYS A 8 -2.00 -4.60 17.42
N SER A 9 -2.37 -5.80 16.99
CA SER A 9 -1.50 -6.77 16.32
C SER A 9 -1.93 -6.95 14.86
N ILE A 10 -1.01 -6.68 13.93
CA ILE A 10 -1.25 -6.79 12.49
C ILE A 10 -0.23 -7.75 11.88
N TYR A 11 -0.73 -8.72 11.14
CA TYR A 11 0.08 -9.71 10.44
C TYR A 11 0.03 -9.47 8.92
N LEU A 12 1.20 -9.47 8.26
CA LEU A 12 1.28 -9.25 6.81
C LEU A 12 1.73 -10.55 6.10
N ILE A 13 0.90 -11.08 5.21
CA ILE A 13 1.27 -12.21 4.34
C ILE A 13 1.92 -11.65 3.08
N ALA A 14 3.11 -12.13 2.70
CA ALA A 14 4.02 -11.59 1.70
C ALA A 14 4.59 -10.20 2.07
N ILE A 15 5.12 -10.10 3.30
CA ILE A 15 5.59 -8.85 3.90
C ILE A 15 6.81 -8.23 3.18
N CYS A 16 7.61 -9.02 2.45
CA CYS A 16 8.83 -8.56 1.78
C CYS A 16 8.57 -7.90 0.41
N GLY A 17 7.33 -7.86 -0.08
CA GLY A 17 6.98 -7.03 -1.22
C GLY A 17 7.23 -5.54 -0.92
N THR A 18 7.69 -4.75 -1.90
CA THR A 18 8.08 -3.35 -1.69
C THR A 18 6.97 -2.52 -1.01
N GLY A 19 5.74 -2.58 -1.51
CA GLY A 19 4.61 -1.88 -0.90
C GLY A 19 4.26 -2.43 0.49
N MET A 20 4.27 -3.76 0.64
CA MET A 20 3.97 -4.42 1.91
C MET A 20 5.00 -4.08 2.99
N ALA A 21 6.29 -4.05 2.66
CA ALA A 21 7.35 -3.66 3.58
C ALA A 21 7.23 -2.19 4.01
N SER A 22 6.88 -1.30 3.07
CA SER A 22 6.61 0.11 3.38
C SER A 22 5.41 0.27 4.30
N LEU A 23 4.33 -0.46 4.04
CA LEU A 23 3.15 -0.49 4.91
C LEU A 23 3.50 -1.02 6.30
N ALA A 24 4.28 -2.11 6.39
CA ALA A 24 4.73 -2.66 7.67
C ALA A 24 5.51 -1.64 8.50
N GLY A 25 6.44 -0.90 7.86
CA GLY A 25 7.19 0.18 8.51
C GLY A 25 6.30 1.34 8.97
N LEU A 26 5.32 1.75 8.16
CA LEU A 26 4.33 2.76 8.53
C LEU A 26 3.50 2.32 9.75
N LEU A 27 2.96 1.10 9.72
CA LEU A 27 2.14 0.55 10.81
C LEU A 27 2.94 0.46 12.11
N GLN A 28 4.19 -0.01 12.05
CA GLN A 28 5.04 -0.09 13.23
C GLN A 28 5.37 1.30 13.79
N LYS A 29 5.73 2.27 12.94
CA LYS A 29 5.93 3.67 13.35
C LYS A 29 4.66 4.31 13.91
N SER A 30 3.48 3.80 13.56
CA SER A 30 2.18 4.22 14.11
C SER A 30 1.82 3.54 15.42
N GLY A 31 2.68 2.64 15.95
CA GLY A 31 2.50 2.00 17.25
C GLY A 31 1.79 0.64 17.22
N TYR A 32 1.56 0.06 16.04
CA TYR A 32 1.03 -1.30 15.93
C TYR A 32 2.15 -2.34 16.14
N GLN A 33 1.80 -3.49 16.70
CA GLN A 33 2.66 -4.68 16.69
C GLN A 33 2.57 -5.33 15.32
N VAL A 34 3.66 -5.30 14.57
CA VAL A 34 3.70 -5.79 13.19
C VAL A 34 4.59 -7.01 13.10
N THR A 35 4.06 -8.07 12.50
CA THR A 35 4.80 -9.28 12.13
C THR A 35 4.33 -9.73 10.75
N GLY A 36 5.03 -10.66 10.13
CA GLY A 36 4.58 -11.20 8.85
C GLY A 36 5.43 -12.36 8.36
N SER A 37 5.08 -12.85 7.19
CA SER A 37 5.73 -13.97 6.53
C SER A 37 6.04 -13.66 5.07
N ASP A 38 7.06 -14.31 4.56
CA ASP A 38 7.35 -14.34 3.13
C ASP A 38 8.10 -15.61 2.74
N SER A 39 7.92 -16.07 1.52
CA SER A 39 8.72 -17.15 0.94
C SER A 39 10.05 -16.64 0.38
N ASN A 40 10.13 -15.35 0.04
CA ASN A 40 11.26 -14.71 -0.61
C ASN A 40 11.84 -13.60 0.27
N ILE A 41 12.67 -13.97 1.23
CA ILE A 41 13.28 -13.03 2.19
C ILE A 41 14.67 -12.64 1.70
N TYR A 42 14.78 -11.52 0.98
CA TYR A 42 16.05 -10.99 0.47
C TYR A 42 16.10 -9.45 0.49
N PRO A 43 17.33 -8.87 0.52
CA PRO A 43 17.49 -7.42 0.47
C PRO A 43 16.92 -6.82 -0.84
N PRO A 44 16.48 -5.54 -0.81
CA PRO A 44 16.62 -4.59 0.30
C PRO A 44 15.50 -4.62 1.32
N MET A 45 14.33 -5.21 1.01
CA MET A 45 13.14 -5.13 1.87
C MET A 45 13.31 -5.91 3.18
N SER A 46 13.93 -7.09 3.14
CA SER A 46 14.21 -7.85 4.37
C SER A 46 15.13 -7.08 5.33
N THR A 47 16.14 -6.39 4.81
CA THR A 47 17.02 -5.54 5.62
C THR A 47 16.27 -4.37 6.25
N LEU A 48 15.39 -3.71 5.47
CA LEU A 48 14.56 -2.61 5.96
C LEU A 48 13.64 -3.06 7.11
N LEU A 49 12.97 -4.20 6.95
CA LEU A 49 12.08 -4.74 7.97
C LEU A 49 12.85 -5.15 9.24
N GLN A 50 13.96 -5.85 9.10
CA GLN A 50 14.81 -6.27 10.21
C GLN A 50 15.40 -5.07 10.97
N SER A 51 15.90 -4.05 10.27
CA SER A 51 16.41 -2.81 10.90
C SER A 51 15.33 -2.05 11.65
N SER A 52 14.07 -2.23 11.23
CA SER A 52 12.89 -1.69 11.94
C SER A 52 12.42 -2.57 13.10
N GLY A 53 13.07 -3.73 13.37
CA GLY A 53 12.69 -4.65 14.44
C GLY A 53 11.42 -5.47 14.14
N ILE A 54 11.05 -5.61 12.86
CA ILE A 54 9.88 -6.40 12.44
C ILE A 54 10.31 -7.87 12.28
N ASP A 55 9.61 -8.78 12.97
CA ASP A 55 9.84 -10.22 12.85
C ASP A 55 9.25 -10.77 11.56
N ILE A 56 10.10 -11.39 10.73
CA ILE A 56 9.73 -12.00 9.46
C ILE A 56 9.82 -13.52 9.58
N LYS A 57 8.71 -14.21 9.44
CA LYS A 57 8.65 -15.66 9.46
C LYS A 57 8.92 -16.24 8.07
N PRO A 58 9.86 -17.19 7.94
CA PRO A 58 10.16 -17.80 6.66
C PRO A 58 9.08 -18.77 6.21
N GLY A 59 8.60 -18.58 4.99
CA GLY A 59 7.56 -19.38 4.35
C GLY A 59 6.17 -19.18 4.96
N TYR A 60 5.18 -19.65 4.21
CA TYR A 60 3.77 -19.57 4.59
C TYR A 60 3.34 -20.83 5.34
N GLN A 61 3.17 -20.74 6.64
CA GLN A 61 2.84 -21.88 7.50
C GLN A 61 1.62 -21.59 8.37
N ARG A 62 0.66 -22.52 8.42
CA ARG A 62 -0.57 -22.38 9.23
C ARG A 62 -0.32 -22.00 10.70
N LYS A 63 0.78 -22.49 11.29
CA LYS A 63 1.19 -22.17 12.68
C LYS A 63 1.56 -20.71 12.91
N ASN A 64 1.89 -19.97 11.85
CA ASN A 64 2.22 -18.56 11.94
C ASN A 64 0.99 -17.70 12.29
N ILE A 65 -0.20 -18.17 11.94
CA ILE A 65 -1.47 -17.49 12.20
C ILE A 65 -1.97 -17.89 13.58
N THR A 66 -1.83 -16.99 14.55
CA THR A 66 -2.20 -17.18 15.95
C THR A 66 -3.47 -16.39 16.31
N GLN A 67 -4.13 -16.74 17.43
CA GLN A 67 -5.39 -16.11 17.85
C GLN A 67 -5.23 -14.66 18.35
N ASN A 68 -4.01 -14.22 18.63
CA ASN A 68 -3.71 -12.85 19.08
C ASN A 68 -3.48 -11.86 17.93
N ILE A 69 -3.70 -12.28 16.69
CA ILE A 69 -3.67 -11.40 15.51
C ILE A 69 -5.05 -10.76 15.37
N ASP A 70 -5.09 -9.43 15.44
CA ASP A 70 -6.34 -8.66 15.31
C ASP A 70 -6.72 -8.40 13.85
N GLN A 71 -5.74 -8.26 12.96
CA GLN A 71 -5.95 -7.97 11.54
C GLN A 71 -4.85 -8.61 10.69
N VAL A 72 -5.24 -9.19 9.57
CA VAL A 72 -4.30 -9.66 8.54
C VAL A 72 -4.36 -8.75 7.32
N VAL A 73 -3.19 -8.46 6.75
CA VAL A 73 -3.07 -7.79 5.43
C VAL A 73 -2.49 -8.79 4.45
N ILE A 74 -3.16 -8.99 3.32
CA ILE A 74 -2.77 -9.96 2.30
C ILE A 74 -2.20 -9.23 1.09
N GLY A 75 -0.96 -9.59 0.72
CA GLY A 75 -0.29 -9.05 -0.47
C GLY A 75 -0.92 -9.57 -1.77
N ASN A 76 -0.80 -8.81 -2.85
CA ASN A 76 -1.45 -9.11 -4.14
C ASN A 76 -0.99 -10.41 -4.82
N ALA A 77 0.26 -10.81 -4.59
CA ALA A 77 0.84 -12.04 -5.16
C ALA A 77 0.44 -13.32 -4.41
N VAL A 78 -0.31 -13.20 -3.30
CA VAL A 78 -0.74 -14.34 -2.49
C VAL A 78 -1.95 -15.01 -3.12
N SER A 79 -1.89 -16.33 -3.31
CA SER A 79 -2.98 -17.12 -3.87
C SER A 79 -4.00 -17.55 -2.81
N GLN A 80 -5.21 -17.92 -3.26
CA GLN A 80 -6.30 -18.34 -2.39
C GLN A 80 -6.00 -19.62 -1.61
N ASP A 81 -5.17 -20.51 -2.17
CA ASP A 81 -4.76 -21.79 -1.57
C ASP A 81 -3.54 -21.67 -0.63
N ASN A 82 -3.04 -20.46 -0.39
CA ASN A 82 -1.95 -20.22 0.54
C ASN A 82 -2.33 -20.73 1.95
N GLN A 83 -1.42 -21.47 2.59
CA GLN A 83 -1.68 -22.12 3.88
C GLN A 83 -2.02 -21.14 5.01
N GLU A 84 -1.48 -19.93 4.97
CA GLU A 84 -1.82 -18.89 5.95
C GLU A 84 -3.18 -18.26 5.66
N VAL A 85 -3.52 -18.05 4.38
CA VAL A 85 -4.87 -17.58 4.00
C VAL A 85 -5.94 -18.55 4.48
N LEU A 86 -5.75 -19.84 4.24
CA LEU A 86 -6.67 -20.88 4.73
C LEU A 86 -6.80 -20.85 6.26
N ALA A 87 -5.68 -20.70 6.98
CA ALA A 87 -5.70 -20.60 8.44
C ALA A 87 -6.40 -19.33 8.95
N VAL A 88 -6.23 -18.19 8.26
CA VAL A 88 -6.93 -16.93 8.56
C VAL A 88 -8.44 -17.11 8.43
N GLN A 89 -8.90 -17.70 7.33
CA GLN A 89 -10.31 -17.95 7.07
C GLN A 89 -10.92 -18.92 8.08
N GLU A 90 -10.26 -20.03 8.38
CA GLU A 90 -10.72 -21.01 9.37
C GLU A 90 -10.84 -20.45 10.78
N LYS A 91 -9.94 -19.54 11.15
CA LYS A 91 -9.94 -18.89 12.47
C LYS A 91 -10.87 -17.67 12.54
N GLY A 92 -11.47 -17.26 11.42
CA GLY A 92 -12.33 -16.09 11.34
C GLY A 92 -11.61 -14.78 11.67
N ILE A 93 -10.29 -14.70 11.42
CA ILE A 93 -9.51 -13.47 11.64
C ILE A 93 -9.83 -12.48 10.53
N PRO A 94 -10.15 -11.22 10.83
CA PRO A 94 -10.40 -10.20 9.82
C PRO A 94 -9.18 -10.00 8.91
N TYR A 95 -9.39 -9.97 7.60
CA TYR A 95 -8.32 -9.69 6.64
C TYR A 95 -8.75 -8.66 5.61
N ILE A 96 -7.78 -7.93 5.09
CA ILE A 96 -7.93 -6.88 4.07
C ILE A 96 -6.76 -6.95 3.09
N SER A 97 -6.94 -6.34 1.94
CA SER A 97 -5.88 -6.15 0.96
C SER A 97 -4.92 -5.02 1.37
N PHE A 98 -3.79 -4.94 0.68
CA PHE A 98 -2.82 -3.85 0.84
C PHE A 98 -3.45 -2.45 0.62
N PRO A 99 -4.18 -2.17 -0.49
CA PRO A 99 -4.75 -0.84 -0.69
C PRO A 99 -5.88 -0.51 0.30
N GLU A 100 -6.68 -1.49 0.71
CA GLU A 100 -7.65 -1.29 1.80
C GLU A 100 -6.95 -0.92 3.12
N ALA A 101 -5.80 -1.53 3.42
CA ALA A 101 -5.02 -1.20 4.61
C ALA A 101 -4.48 0.23 4.53
N ILE A 102 -3.90 0.65 3.39
CA ILE A 102 -3.45 2.03 3.20
C ILE A 102 -4.60 3.02 3.39
N ASN A 103 -5.75 2.75 2.78
CA ASN A 103 -6.92 3.61 2.97
C ASN A 103 -7.33 3.66 4.45
N LYS A 104 -7.56 2.52 5.07
CA LYS A 104 -8.05 2.39 6.45
C LYS A 104 -7.15 3.10 7.47
N PHE A 105 -5.85 2.94 7.34
CA PHE A 105 -4.90 3.41 8.35
C PHE A 105 -4.34 4.81 8.06
N TYR A 106 -4.30 5.24 6.80
CA TYR A 106 -3.61 6.49 6.42
C TYR A 106 -4.46 7.45 5.61
N LEU A 107 -5.13 7.02 4.53
CA LEU A 107 -5.76 7.95 3.59
C LEU A 107 -7.10 8.51 4.11
N LYS A 108 -7.88 7.70 4.81
CA LYS A 108 -9.24 8.05 5.25
C LYS A 108 -9.33 9.38 6.02
N ASN A 109 -8.29 9.74 6.76
CA ASN A 109 -8.27 10.93 7.62
C ASN A 109 -7.35 12.04 7.10
N GLN A 110 -6.92 11.93 5.83
CA GLN A 110 -6.00 12.87 5.21
C GLN A 110 -6.43 13.19 3.79
N LYS A 111 -5.94 14.30 3.26
CA LYS A 111 -6.09 14.61 1.84
C LYS A 111 -5.14 13.70 1.05
N SER A 112 -5.69 12.64 0.47
CA SER A 112 -4.95 11.69 -0.35
C SER A 112 -4.54 12.34 -1.67
N LEU A 113 -3.25 12.39 -1.95
CA LEU A 113 -2.67 12.86 -3.21
C LEU A 113 -2.11 11.65 -3.94
N VAL A 114 -2.75 11.24 -5.02
CA VAL A 114 -2.41 10.00 -5.73
C VAL A 114 -1.73 10.34 -7.05
N VAL A 115 -0.54 9.78 -7.25
CA VAL A 115 0.16 9.85 -8.55
C VAL A 115 -0.05 8.54 -9.27
N THR A 116 -0.67 8.58 -10.43
CA THR A 116 -1.00 7.40 -11.24
C THR A 116 -0.59 7.57 -12.69
N GLY A 117 -0.68 6.52 -13.48
CA GLY A 117 -0.29 6.47 -14.89
C GLY A 117 0.62 5.29 -15.18
N THR A 118 0.87 4.99 -16.44
CA THR A 118 1.68 3.83 -16.83
C THR A 118 3.13 4.00 -16.41
N HIS A 119 3.73 5.17 -16.62
CA HIS A 119 5.14 5.45 -16.32
C HIS A 119 5.31 6.68 -15.44
N GLY A 120 6.44 6.77 -14.72
CA GLY A 120 6.82 7.96 -13.95
C GLY A 120 6.17 8.11 -12.58
N LYS A 121 5.32 7.19 -12.15
CA LYS A 121 4.64 7.23 -10.82
C LYS A 121 5.62 7.47 -9.67
N THR A 122 6.61 6.61 -9.50
CA THR A 122 7.58 6.65 -8.40
C THR A 122 8.35 7.96 -8.34
N THR A 123 8.88 8.42 -9.49
CA THR A 123 9.63 9.69 -9.57
C THR A 123 8.76 10.87 -9.21
N THR A 124 7.55 10.94 -9.75
CA THR A 124 6.62 12.05 -9.52
C THR A 124 6.10 12.04 -8.07
N THR A 125 5.80 10.87 -7.50
CA THR A 125 5.40 10.73 -6.09
C THR A 125 6.51 11.20 -5.16
N GLY A 126 7.75 10.80 -5.44
CA GLY A 126 8.92 11.25 -4.69
C GLY A 126 9.12 12.76 -4.76
N LEU A 127 9.03 13.34 -5.96
CA LEU A 127 9.16 14.78 -6.17
C LEU A 127 8.03 15.56 -5.45
N LEU A 128 6.78 15.13 -5.60
CA LEU A 128 5.64 15.75 -4.91
C LEU A 128 5.80 15.71 -3.38
N SER A 129 6.24 14.58 -2.85
CA SER A 129 6.50 14.42 -1.42
C SER A 129 7.57 15.39 -0.93
N TRP A 130 8.64 15.57 -1.72
CA TRP A 130 9.72 16.50 -1.39
C TRP A 130 9.29 17.96 -1.49
N VAL A 131 8.54 18.34 -2.52
CA VAL A 131 8.00 19.71 -2.71
C VAL A 131 7.10 20.07 -1.53
N LEU A 132 6.17 19.21 -1.16
CA LEU A 132 5.29 19.43 -0.01
C LEU A 132 6.07 19.53 1.31
N HIS A 133 7.08 18.68 1.49
CA HIS A 133 7.95 18.74 2.67
C HIS A 133 8.70 20.07 2.73
N SER A 134 9.33 20.50 1.63
CA SER A 134 10.07 21.76 1.52
C SER A 134 9.18 22.98 1.73
N ALA A 135 7.90 22.89 1.35
CA ALA A 135 6.87 23.89 1.63
C ALA A 135 6.32 23.84 3.08
N GLY A 136 6.91 23.03 3.96
CA GLY A 136 6.53 22.93 5.38
C GLY A 136 5.21 22.18 5.63
N LYS A 137 4.64 21.49 4.62
CA LYS A 137 3.35 20.77 4.75
C LYS A 137 3.46 19.44 5.50
N LYS A 138 4.66 18.92 5.75
CA LYS A 138 4.94 17.69 6.52
C LYS A 138 4.07 16.52 6.08
N PRO A 139 4.02 16.17 4.79
CA PRO A 139 3.15 15.10 4.28
C PRO A 139 3.57 13.73 4.84
N GLY A 140 2.59 12.81 4.93
CA GLY A 140 2.89 11.39 4.89
C GLY A 140 3.11 10.96 3.45
N PHE A 141 3.85 9.89 3.26
CA PHE A 141 4.02 9.34 1.92
C PHE A 141 4.38 7.85 1.93
N MET A 142 4.14 7.22 0.80
CA MET A 142 4.63 5.90 0.46
C MET A 142 5.02 5.89 -1.01
N VAL A 143 6.30 5.60 -1.29
CA VAL A 143 6.93 5.64 -2.61
C VAL A 143 7.55 4.29 -2.94
N GLY A 144 7.43 3.83 -4.18
CA GLY A 144 7.96 2.54 -4.62
C GLY A 144 9.50 2.46 -4.68
N GLY A 145 10.20 3.59 -4.52
CA GLY A 145 11.66 3.70 -4.55
C GLY A 145 12.24 4.36 -3.31
N TRP A 146 13.53 4.18 -3.09
CA TRP A 146 14.26 4.83 -2.00
C TRP A 146 14.44 6.32 -2.24
N MET A 147 14.14 7.14 -1.25
CA MET A 147 14.28 8.59 -1.29
C MET A 147 15.42 9.04 -0.39
N ASN A 148 16.55 9.46 -0.98
CA ASN A 148 17.74 9.88 -0.24
C ASN A 148 17.46 11.06 0.72
N ASN A 149 16.55 11.97 0.34
CA ASN A 149 16.19 13.12 1.14
C ASN A 149 15.45 12.78 2.45
N PHE A 150 14.90 11.55 2.54
CA PHE A 150 14.14 11.09 3.70
C PHE A 150 14.74 9.85 4.36
N ASP A 151 15.84 9.32 3.80
CA ASP A 151 16.46 8.07 4.22
C ASP A 151 15.45 6.92 4.33
N GLY A 152 14.61 6.80 3.31
CA GLY A 152 13.57 5.79 3.27
C GLY A 152 12.54 6.02 2.16
N ASN A 153 11.55 5.16 2.09
CA ASN A 153 10.51 5.20 1.08
C ASN A 153 9.10 5.48 1.65
N HIS A 154 8.99 5.75 2.94
CA HIS A 154 7.72 6.04 3.61
C HIS A 154 7.89 6.93 4.82
N ALA A 155 6.89 7.76 5.10
CA ALA A 155 6.83 8.57 6.32
C ALA A 155 5.38 8.74 6.82
N ILE A 156 5.23 8.86 8.14
CA ILE A 156 3.95 9.22 8.76
C ILE A 156 3.71 10.71 8.56
N SER A 157 2.50 11.07 8.17
CA SER A 157 2.10 12.47 8.07
C SER A 157 2.07 13.15 9.44
N LYS A 158 2.56 14.38 9.47
CA LYS A 158 2.37 15.34 10.56
C LYS A 158 1.58 16.57 10.09
N GLY A 159 1.02 16.52 8.89
CA GLY A 159 0.20 17.54 8.26
C GLY A 159 -1.09 16.92 7.68
N ASP A 160 -1.69 17.59 6.70
CA ASP A 160 -3.01 17.22 6.16
C ASP A 160 -2.95 16.27 4.96
N PHE A 161 -1.76 16.04 4.39
CA PHE A 161 -1.59 15.33 3.13
C PHE A 161 -0.92 13.98 3.30
N PHE A 162 -1.37 13.01 2.49
CA PHE A 162 -0.66 11.76 2.28
C PHE A 162 -0.46 11.54 0.78
N VAL A 163 0.77 11.31 0.35
CA VAL A 163 1.14 11.09 -1.05
C VAL A 163 1.40 9.61 -1.29
N SER A 164 0.78 9.04 -2.31
CA SER A 164 0.97 7.63 -2.67
C SER A 164 0.98 7.42 -4.18
N GLU A 165 1.60 6.32 -4.60
CA GLU A 165 1.46 5.83 -5.97
C GLU A 165 0.13 5.09 -6.11
N GLY A 166 -0.56 5.32 -7.23
CA GLY A 166 -1.77 4.63 -7.62
C GLY A 166 -1.48 3.61 -8.71
N ASP A 167 -1.36 2.33 -8.31
CA ASP A 167 -1.11 1.25 -9.24
C ASP A 167 -2.41 0.77 -9.90
N GLU A 168 -2.35 0.49 -11.20
CA GLU A 168 -3.38 -0.09 -12.02
C GLU A 168 -3.51 -1.62 -11.91
N TYR A 169 -2.65 -2.27 -11.13
CA TYR A 169 -2.67 -3.73 -10.94
C TYR A 169 -3.80 -4.22 -10.04
N ASP A 170 -4.14 -5.50 -10.21
CA ASP A 170 -5.05 -6.23 -9.31
C ASP A 170 -4.64 -6.08 -7.83
N THR A 171 -5.65 -5.96 -6.99
CA THR A 171 -5.52 -5.70 -5.57
C THR A 171 -5.14 -6.94 -4.76
N ALA A 172 -5.89 -8.05 -4.95
CA ALA A 172 -5.69 -9.32 -4.27
C ALA A 172 -6.46 -10.44 -4.97
N PHE A 173 -6.29 -11.70 -4.55
CA PHE A 173 -7.05 -12.82 -5.13
C PHE A 173 -8.57 -12.69 -4.94
N PHE A 174 -9.01 -12.03 -3.89
CA PHE A 174 -10.43 -11.79 -3.56
C PHE A 174 -10.95 -10.43 -4.05
N ASP A 175 -10.09 -9.61 -4.62
CA ASP A 175 -10.42 -8.30 -5.19
C ASP A 175 -9.61 -8.09 -6.49
N LYS A 176 -10.29 -8.19 -7.62
CA LYS A 176 -9.72 -8.17 -8.97
C LYS A 176 -9.78 -6.79 -9.64
N GLY A 177 -9.85 -5.74 -8.84
CA GLY A 177 -9.81 -4.36 -9.33
C GLY A 177 -8.46 -3.68 -9.13
N PRO A 178 -8.19 -2.60 -9.87
CA PRO A 178 -7.01 -1.75 -9.69
C PRO A 178 -6.87 -1.22 -8.27
N LYS A 179 -5.66 -1.26 -7.71
CA LYS A 179 -5.38 -0.81 -6.33
C LYS A 179 -5.80 0.64 -6.09
N PHE A 180 -5.63 1.50 -7.08
CA PHE A 180 -5.93 2.92 -6.94
C PHE A 180 -7.40 3.23 -6.68
N LEU A 181 -8.34 2.33 -7.01
CA LEU A 181 -9.77 2.52 -6.74
C LEU A 181 -10.10 2.53 -5.24
N HIS A 182 -9.21 2.02 -4.40
CA HIS A 182 -9.37 2.07 -2.94
C HIS A 182 -8.89 3.38 -2.29
N TYR A 183 -8.23 4.29 -3.04
CA TYR A 183 -7.49 5.39 -2.41
C TYR A 183 -8.29 6.67 -2.19
N ASN A 184 -9.50 6.79 -2.77
CA ASN A 184 -10.37 7.96 -2.64
C ASN A 184 -9.58 9.29 -2.74
N PRO A 185 -8.96 9.60 -3.89
CA PRO A 185 -8.03 10.70 -3.99
C PRO A 185 -8.72 12.06 -3.79
N PHE A 186 -8.13 12.92 -2.96
CA PHE A 186 -8.50 14.33 -2.92
C PHE A 186 -8.03 15.03 -4.19
N ALA A 187 -6.79 14.80 -4.60
CA ALA A 187 -6.28 15.27 -5.88
C ALA A 187 -5.34 14.22 -6.48
N SER A 188 -5.12 14.29 -7.79
CA SER A 188 -4.29 13.33 -8.49
C SER A 188 -3.42 13.96 -9.57
N ILE A 189 -2.28 13.33 -9.83
CA ILE A 189 -1.45 13.56 -11.02
C ILE A 189 -1.53 12.30 -11.89
N LEU A 190 -1.92 12.45 -13.15
CA LEU A 190 -1.91 11.42 -14.17
C LEU A 190 -0.73 11.66 -15.11
N THR A 191 0.31 10.85 -15.02
CA THR A 191 1.57 11.05 -15.77
C THR A 191 1.47 10.66 -17.24
N GLY A 192 0.57 9.76 -17.58
CA GLY A 192 0.33 9.30 -18.94
C GLY A 192 -0.37 7.93 -18.94
N VAL A 193 -1.06 7.59 -20.02
CA VAL A 193 -1.75 6.31 -20.17
C VAL A 193 -1.30 5.67 -21.48
N GLU A 194 -0.62 4.54 -21.36
CA GLU A 194 -0.14 3.73 -22.47
C GLU A 194 -0.62 2.28 -22.28
N PHE A 195 -0.59 1.49 -23.35
CA PHE A 195 -0.90 0.08 -23.24
C PHE A 195 0.31 -0.67 -22.66
N ASP A 196 0.15 -1.12 -21.44
CA ASP A 196 1.10 -1.98 -20.72
C ASP A 196 0.32 -3.06 -19.95
N HIS A 197 1.03 -4.03 -19.37
CA HIS A 197 0.43 -5.10 -18.55
C HIS A 197 -0.61 -5.96 -19.31
N ALA A 198 -0.18 -6.52 -20.45
CA ALA A 198 -1.00 -7.38 -21.31
C ALA A 198 -1.51 -8.68 -20.62
N ASP A 199 -0.99 -9.00 -19.44
CA ASP A 199 -1.47 -10.06 -18.54
C ASP A 199 -2.79 -9.70 -17.83
N ILE A 200 -3.08 -8.41 -17.68
CA ILE A 200 -4.28 -7.88 -17.00
C ILE A 200 -5.22 -7.18 -18.00
N TYR A 201 -4.66 -6.38 -18.89
CA TYR A 201 -5.42 -5.55 -19.82
C TYR A 201 -5.42 -6.14 -21.23
N ARG A 202 -6.61 -6.26 -21.83
CA ARG A 202 -6.78 -6.80 -23.20
C ARG A 202 -6.26 -5.85 -24.28
N ASP A 203 -6.46 -4.54 -24.05
CA ASP A 203 -6.16 -3.48 -25.01
C ASP A 203 -6.08 -2.11 -24.31
N LEU A 204 -5.70 -1.06 -25.06
CA LEU A 204 -5.57 0.29 -24.53
C LEU A 204 -6.91 0.86 -24.02
N GLU A 205 -8.05 0.51 -24.61
CA GLU A 205 -9.35 1.01 -24.13
C GLU A 205 -9.69 0.40 -22.76
N HIS A 206 -9.36 -0.85 -22.51
CA HIS A 206 -9.52 -1.47 -21.18
C HIS A 206 -8.64 -0.77 -20.12
N VAL A 207 -7.42 -0.37 -20.47
CA VAL A 207 -6.56 0.48 -19.59
C VAL A 207 -7.24 1.82 -19.34
N LYS A 208 -7.69 2.51 -20.39
CA LYS A 208 -8.37 3.81 -20.26
C LYS A 208 -9.64 3.73 -19.42
N ASP A 209 -10.42 2.66 -19.51
CA ASP A 209 -11.62 2.48 -18.68
C ASP A 209 -11.26 2.40 -17.19
N SER A 210 -10.17 1.73 -16.84
CA SER A 210 -9.69 1.72 -15.46
C SER A 210 -9.31 3.11 -14.96
N PHE A 211 -8.63 3.91 -15.79
CA PHE A 211 -8.30 5.30 -15.45
C PHE A 211 -9.53 6.22 -15.43
N ARG A 212 -10.53 6.01 -16.30
CA ARG A 212 -11.83 6.72 -16.23
C ARG A 212 -12.52 6.45 -14.88
N ASN A 213 -12.54 5.20 -14.44
CA ASN A 213 -13.08 4.83 -13.13
C ASN A 213 -12.31 5.52 -12.00
N PHE A 214 -10.99 5.60 -12.09
CA PHE A 214 -10.16 6.32 -11.13
C PHE A 214 -10.49 7.82 -11.09
N VAL A 215 -10.62 8.46 -12.23
CA VAL A 215 -10.98 9.90 -12.31
C VAL A 215 -12.33 10.17 -11.66
N ASN A 216 -13.30 9.27 -11.84
CA ASN A 216 -14.65 9.40 -11.26
C ASN A 216 -14.69 9.32 -9.73
N ILE A 217 -13.68 8.80 -9.08
CA ILE A 217 -13.60 8.73 -7.60
C ILE A 217 -12.79 9.88 -6.98
N ILE A 218 -12.24 10.79 -7.78
CA ILE A 218 -11.57 11.99 -7.25
C ILE A 218 -12.63 12.86 -6.55
N HIS A 219 -12.25 13.39 -5.36
CA HIS A 219 -13.14 14.22 -4.57
C HIS A 219 -13.66 15.43 -5.37
N THR A 220 -14.91 15.82 -5.17
CA THR A 220 -15.56 16.91 -5.90
C THR A 220 -14.87 18.28 -5.74
N ASP A 221 -14.26 18.53 -4.58
CA ASP A 221 -13.46 19.73 -4.30
C ASP A 221 -11.98 19.57 -4.67
N GLY A 222 -11.64 18.46 -5.31
CA GLY A 222 -10.29 18.13 -5.72
C GLY A 222 -10.00 18.53 -7.17
N PHE A 223 -8.87 18.03 -7.66
CA PHE A 223 -8.48 18.25 -9.07
C PHE A 223 -7.63 17.12 -9.61
N LEU A 224 -7.61 17.01 -10.93
CA LEU A 224 -6.70 16.17 -11.69
C LEU A 224 -5.72 17.07 -12.46
N LEU A 225 -4.44 16.77 -12.36
CA LEU A 225 -3.38 17.31 -13.21
C LEU A 225 -2.94 16.23 -14.21
N SER A 226 -2.97 16.49 -15.50
CA SER A 226 -2.53 15.58 -16.57
C SER A 226 -1.75 16.29 -17.65
#